data_56e94b64113da5fb9ac9ff5bbca7c997
#
_entry.id   56e94b64113da5fb9ac9ff5bbca7c997
#
_cell.length_a   1.000
_cell.length_b   1.000
_cell.length_c   1.000
_cell.angle_alpha   90.00
_cell.angle_beta   90.00
_cell.angle_gamma   90.00
#
_symmetry.space_group_name_H-M   'P 1'
#
loop_
_entity.id
_entity.type
_entity.pdbx_description
1 polymer ?
#
loop_
_entity_poly.entity_id
_entity_poly.type
_entity_poly.pdbx_seq_one_letter_code
_entity_poly.pdbx_strand_id
1 'polypeptide(L)'
;MSQTSHAEAAGLQRLTRKGQATRDRIVEAAAGLMFRQGVAGTTTEQVQAAAGVSASQIFHYFGDKRALVRAVIAYQTEAVLTAQQPLLGRLDSMEALRAWAGLFVSIEEQLKYEGGCPIGSLGGELAETDTAARQEVERGFARWEGAIRDGLRAMYARGDLRRSADPDALALALLTALEGGLLMTQIRRDPAPLRTVLDVVLAHIESLTPRRSRTSQ
;
A
#
# COMPACT_ATOMS: atom_id res chain seq x y z
N MET A 1 18.24 -45.67 -16.67
CA MET A 1 17.54 -44.84 -17.65
C MET A 1 16.94 -43.70 -16.89
N SER A 2 17.75 -42.63 -16.65
CA SER A 2 17.40 -41.48 -15.82
C SER A 2 17.86 -40.23 -16.54
N GLN A 3 16.91 -39.51 -17.11
CA GLN A 3 17.10 -38.14 -17.64
C GLN A 3 15.84 -37.34 -17.40
N THR A 4 15.65 -36.86 -16.18
CA THR A 4 14.68 -35.81 -15.85
C THR A 4 15.05 -35.24 -14.50
N SER A 5 15.97 -34.29 -14.45
CA SER A 5 16.19 -33.45 -13.26
C SER A 5 17.25 -32.40 -13.46
N HIS A 6 17.20 -31.58 -14.51
CA HIS A 6 18.10 -30.46 -14.70
C HIS A 6 17.45 -29.14 -15.14
N ALA A 7 16.15 -28.95 -14.85
CA ALA A 7 15.41 -27.74 -15.27
C ALA A 7 14.94 -26.82 -14.13
N GLU A 8 15.27 -27.08 -12.87
CA GLU A 8 14.73 -26.33 -11.74
C GLU A 8 15.75 -25.55 -10.89
N ALA A 9 16.94 -25.33 -11.36
CA ALA A 9 17.94 -24.52 -10.67
C ALA A 9 18.47 -23.37 -11.55
N ALA A 10 17.56 -22.61 -12.19
CA ALA A 10 17.94 -21.28 -12.67
C ALA A 10 18.00 -20.35 -11.45
N GLY A 11 19.15 -20.43 -10.73
CA GLY A 11 19.45 -19.65 -9.55
C GLY A 11 19.25 -18.17 -9.84
N LEU A 12 18.49 -17.49 -8.97
CA LEU A 12 18.47 -16.04 -8.81
C LEU A 12 19.91 -15.55 -8.71
N GLN A 13 20.49 -15.17 -9.83
CA GLN A 13 21.84 -14.59 -9.87
C GLN A 13 21.78 -13.32 -9.03
N ARG A 14 22.43 -13.34 -7.87
CA ARG A 14 22.54 -12.17 -6.98
C ARG A 14 23.14 -11.04 -7.79
N LEU A 15 22.32 -10.01 -8.07
CA LEU A 15 22.78 -8.81 -8.75
C LEU A 15 23.95 -8.19 -8.00
N THR A 16 24.94 -7.67 -8.73
CA THR A 16 25.97 -6.83 -8.13
C THR A 16 25.33 -5.56 -7.55
N ARG A 17 26.00 -4.87 -6.63
CA ARG A 17 25.54 -3.58 -6.08
C ARG A 17 25.18 -2.57 -7.18
N LYS A 18 25.97 -2.50 -8.26
CA LYS A 18 25.70 -1.65 -9.43
C LYS A 18 24.47 -2.13 -10.20
N GLY A 19 24.30 -3.44 -10.35
CA GLY A 19 23.12 -4.03 -10.99
C GLY A 19 21.84 -3.74 -10.21
N GLN A 20 21.89 -3.89 -8.89
CA GLN A 20 20.73 -3.57 -8.02
C GLN A 20 20.36 -2.08 -8.14
N ALA A 21 21.32 -1.17 -8.04
CA ALA A 21 21.06 0.27 -8.18
C ALA A 21 20.47 0.63 -9.55
N THR A 22 20.85 -0.07 -10.62
CA THR A 22 20.26 0.13 -11.95
C THR A 22 18.82 -0.38 -12.00
N ARG A 23 18.56 -1.57 -11.44
CA ARG A 23 17.22 -2.15 -11.35
C ARG A 23 16.27 -1.23 -10.56
N ASP A 24 16.72 -0.72 -9.43
CA ASP A 24 15.93 0.16 -8.56
C ASP A 24 15.58 1.47 -9.27
N ARG A 25 16.51 2.07 -9.99
CA ARG A 25 16.27 3.27 -10.81
C ARG A 25 15.23 3.04 -11.91
N ILE A 26 15.22 1.86 -12.54
CA ILE A 26 14.21 1.50 -13.55
C ILE A 26 12.83 1.39 -12.89
N VAL A 27 12.74 0.74 -11.74
CA VAL A 27 11.47 0.58 -10.99
C VAL A 27 10.94 1.94 -10.54
N GLU A 28 11.79 2.78 -9.98
CA GLU A 28 11.42 4.13 -9.52
C GLU A 28 10.90 5.00 -10.67
N ALA A 29 11.60 5.02 -11.81
CA ALA A 29 11.18 5.74 -12.99
C ALA A 29 9.84 5.23 -13.54
N ALA A 30 9.67 3.90 -13.61
CA ALA A 30 8.42 3.27 -14.04
C ALA A 30 7.27 3.59 -13.06
N ALA A 31 7.52 3.53 -11.75
CA ALA A 31 6.53 3.85 -10.72
C ALA A 31 6.02 5.28 -10.86
N GLY A 32 6.91 6.26 -11.04
CA GLY A 32 6.54 7.65 -11.26
C GLY A 32 5.73 7.86 -12.55
N LEU A 33 6.06 7.17 -13.63
CA LEU A 33 5.29 7.25 -14.88
C LEU A 33 3.91 6.60 -14.73
N MET A 34 3.85 5.36 -14.21
CA MET A 34 2.59 4.62 -14.03
C MET A 34 1.63 5.33 -13.07
N PHE A 35 2.15 6.00 -12.05
CA PHE A 35 1.33 6.77 -11.12
C PHE A 35 0.65 7.98 -11.80
N ARG A 36 1.35 8.64 -12.75
CA ARG A 36 0.81 9.83 -13.42
C ARG A 36 -0.10 9.53 -14.61
N GLN A 37 0.16 8.46 -15.35
CA GLN A 37 -0.51 8.20 -16.64
C GLN A 37 -1.04 6.77 -16.80
N GLY A 38 -1.02 5.98 -15.71
CA GLY A 38 -1.45 4.58 -15.69
C GLY A 38 -0.43 3.63 -16.33
N VAL A 39 -0.66 2.32 -16.15
CA VAL A 39 0.16 1.26 -16.74
C VAL A 39 -0.02 1.20 -18.24
N ALA A 40 -1.27 1.35 -18.72
CA ALA A 40 -1.59 1.35 -20.15
C ALA A 40 -0.91 2.52 -20.87
N GLY A 41 -0.91 3.71 -20.26
CA GLY A 41 -0.28 4.92 -20.82
C GLY A 41 1.25 4.95 -20.73
N THR A 42 1.88 4.01 -20.02
CA THR A 42 3.35 3.98 -19.83
C THR A 42 4.00 3.03 -20.82
N THR A 43 4.91 3.55 -21.66
CA THR A 43 5.68 2.73 -22.61
C THR A 43 7.07 2.40 -22.09
N THR A 44 7.70 1.36 -22.66
CA THR A 44 9.06 0.97 -22.31
C THR A 44 10.07 2.06 -22.68
N GLU A 45 9.85 2.76 -23.78
CA GLU A 45 10.69 3.87 -24.26
C GLU A 45 10.67 5.05 -23.29
N GLN A 46 9.51 5.37 -22.71
CA GLN A 46 9.41 6.40 -21.68
C GLN A 46 10.17 5.99 -20.42
N VAL A 47 10.09 4.71 -20.01
CA VAL A 47 10.86 4.20 -18.86
C VAL A 47 12.37 4.23 -19.15
N GLN A 48 12.80 3.87 -20.37
CA GLN A 48 14.21 3.96 -20.79
C GLN A 48 14.74 5.39 -20.65
N ALA A 49 13.99 6.36 -21.19
CA ALA A 49 14.39 7.77 -21.16
C ALA A 49 14.45 8.29 -19.71
N ALA A 50 13.45 7.97 -18.90
CA ALA A 50 13.36 8.44 -17.51
C ALA A 50 14.43 7.80 -16.60
N ALA A 51 14.75 6.51 -16.80
CA ALA A 51 15.73 5.79 -16.02
C ALA A 51 17.18 5.96 -16.52
N GLY A 52 17.39 6.52 -17.73
CA GLY A 52 18.69 6.63 -18.37
C GLY A 52 19.33 5.26 -18.67
N VAL A 53 18.52 4.33 -19.22
CA VAL A 53 18.95 2.95 -19.52
C VAL A 53 18.56 2.55 -20.95
N SER A 54 19.15 1.46 -21.46
CA SER A 54 18.78 0.88 -22.75
C SER A 54 17.60 -0.10 -22.62
N ALA A 55 16.95 -0.40 -23.76
CA ALA A 55 15.92 -1.46 -23.83
C ALA A 55 16.44 -2.81 -23.38
N SER A 56 17.67 -3.15 -23.78
CA SER A 56 18.31 -4.41 -23.39
C SER A 56 18.53 -4.52 -21.88
N GLN A 57 18.79 -3.40 -21.19
CA GLN A 57 18.90 -3.39 -19.74
C GLN A 57 17.54 -3.63 -19.07
N ILE A 58 16.45 -3.01 -19.52
CA ILE A 58 15.11 -3.30 -18.98
C ILE A 58 14.76 -4.77 -19.19
N PHE A 59 14.96 -5.27 -20.41
CA PHE A 59 14.71 -6.69 -20.72
C PHE A 59 15.56 -7.64 -19.87
N HIS A 60 16.84 -7.30 -19.66
CA HIS A 60 17.75 -8.10 -18.82
C HIS A 60 17.23 -8.22 -17.36
N TYR A 61 16.70 -7.12 -16.77
CA TYR A 61 16.26 -7.13 -15.37
C TYR A 61 14.84 -7.67 -15.17
N PHE A 62 13.95 -7.52 -16.15
CA PHE A 62 12.52 -7.81 -15.97
C PHE A 62 11.97 -8.82 -16.99
N GLY A 63 12.64 -9.03 -18.13
CA GLY A 63 12.16 -9.91 -19.19
C GLY A 63 11.02 -9.28 -19.99
N ASP A 64 9.94 -8.84 -19.32
CA ASP A 64 8.78 -8.23 -19.95
C ASP A 64 8.18 -7.06 -19.12
N LYS A 65 7.22 -6.35 -19.71
CA LYS A 65 6.53 -5.22 -19.05
C LYS A 65 5.72 -5.69 -17.84
N ARG A 66 5.15 -6.89 -17.85
CA ARG A 66 4.35 -7.42 -16.74
C ARG A 66 5.21 -7.66 -15.49
N ALA A 67 6.42 -8.18 -15.67
CA ALA A 67 7.37 -8.35 -14.57
C ALA A 67 7.84 -7.00 -14.00
N LEU A 68 8.06 -5.99 -14.86
CA LEU A 68 8.33 -4.62 -14.41
C LEU A 68 7.16 -4.05 -13.61
N VAL A 69 5.92 -4.23 -14.06
CA VAL A 69 4.71 -3.79 -13.36
C VAL A 69 4.61 -4.44 -11.96
N ARG A 70 4.86 -5.74 -11.82
CA ARG A 70 4.89 -6.40 -10.51
C ARG A 70 5.97 -5.82 -9.59
N ALA A 71 7.15 -5.51 -10.14
CA ALA A 71 8.20 -4.85 -9.37
C ALA A 71 7.81 -3.43 -8.93
N VAL A 72 7.05 -2.70 -9.76
CA VAL A 72 6.48 -1.39 -9.41
C VAL A 72 5.45 -1.53 -8.29
N ILE A 73 4.56 -2.53 -8.34
CA ILE A 73 3.58 -2.78 -7.27
C ILE A 73 4.30 -3.03 -5.94
N ALA A 74 5.32 -3.90 -5.94
CA ALA A 74 6.10 -4.18 -4.74
C ALA A 74 6.82 -2.91 -4.22
N TYR A 75 7.40 -2.11 -5.10
CA TYR A 75 8.04 -0.84 -4.75
C TYR A 75 7.05 0.16 -4.15
N GLN A 76 5.89 0.36 -4.76
CA GLN A 76 4.85 1.25 -4.25
C GLN A 76 4.31 0.78 -2.90
N THR A 77 4.15 -0.53 -2.72
CA THR A 77 3.76 -1.10 -1.43
C THR A 77 4.76 -0.75 -0.33
N GLU A 78 6.05 -0.96 -0.56
CA GLU A 78 7.09 -0.58 0.41
C GLU A 78 7.12 0.92 0.66
N ALA A 79 6.99 1.75 -0.37
CA ALA A 79 6.97 3.20 -0.24
C ALA A 79 5.79 3.69 0.61
N VAL A 80 4.58 3.19 0.32
CA VAL A 80 3.36 3.54 1.06
C VAL A 80 3.45 3.11 2.53
N LEU A 81 3.89 1.88 2.81
CA LEU A 81 4.01 1.39 4.19
C LEU A 81 5.12 2.11 4.96
N THR A 82 6.23 2.42 4.30
CA THR A 82 7.35 3.15 4.91
C THR A 82 7.00 4.60 5.23
N ALA A 83 6.28 5.28 4.33
CA ALA A 83 5.86 6.68 4.52
C ALA A 83 4.96 6.89 5.76
N GLN A 84 4.33 5.83 6.25
CA GLN A 84 3.46 5.86 7.44
C GLN A 84 4.22 5.59 8.75
N GLN A 85 5.50 5.23 8.68
CA GLN A 85 6.28 4.96 9.90
C GLN A 85 6.67 6.28 10.63
N PRO A 86 6.76 6.26 11.95
CA PRO A 86 6.57 5.11 12.86
C PRO A 86 5.11 4.85 13.27
N LEU A 87 4.14 5.62 12.79
CA LEU A 87 2.74 5.53 13.24
C LEU A 87 2.13 4.15 12.96
N LEU A 88 2.33 3.62 11.74
CA LEU A 88 1.77 2.32 11.34
C LEU A 88 2.20 1.18 12.26
N GLY A 89 3.42 1.24 12.81
CA GLY A 89 3.92 0.23 13.76
C GLY A 89 3.39 0.38 15.20
N ARG A 90 2.54 1.37 15.49
CA ARG A 90 2.06 1.72 16.84
C ARG A 90 0.57 2.06 16.88
N LEU A 91 -0.25 1.44 16.05
CA LEU A 91 -1.70 1.71 15.97
C LEU A 91 -2.48 1.03 17.12
N ASP A 92 -1.92 1.07 18.32
CA ASP A 92 -2.43 0.36 19.49
C ASP A 92 -3.12 1.26 20.52
N SER A 93 -3.59 2.43 20.10
CA SER A 93 -4.41 3.34 20.90
C SER A 93 -5.29 4.22 20.02
N MET A 94 -6.37 4.77 20.57
CA MET A 94 -7.23 5.71 19.83
C MET A 94 -6.49 6.98 19.43
N GLU A 95 -5.51 7.42 20.22
CA GLU A 95 -4.65 8.56 19.89
C GLU A 95 -3.79 8.25 18.66
N ALA A 96 -3.14 7.08 18.63
CA ALA A 96 -2.32 6.65 17.49
C ALA A 96 -3.14 6.46 16.22
N LEU A 97 -4.34 5.87 16.32
CA LEU A 97 -5.27 5.74 15.18
C LEU A 97 -5.69 7.10 14.61
N ARG A 98 -5.99 8.08 15.47
CA ARG A 98 -6.32 9.44 15.02
C ARG A 98 -5.12 10.16 14.40
N ALA A 99 -3.94 10.03 14.99
CA ALA A 99 -2.71 10.59 14.44
C ALA A 99 -2.40 10.01 13.06
N TRP A 100 -2.57 8.70 12.91
CA TRP A 100 -2.40 8.01 11.62
C TRP A 100 -3.43 8.47 10.58
N ALA A 101 -4.71 8.59 10.93
CA ALA A 101 -5.73 9.12 10.03
C ALA A 101 -5.42 10.57 9.62
N GLY A 102 -4.99 11.41 10.56
CA GLY A 102 -4.56 12.79 10.30
C GLY A 102 -3.37 12.90 9.36
N LEU A 103 -2.46 11.91 9.37
CA LEU A 103 -1.34 11.87 8.42
C LEU A 103 -1.84 11.82 6.97
N PHE A 104 -2.83 10.97 6.65
CA PHE A 104 -3.38 10.89 5.30
C PHE A 104 -4.06 12.17 4.86
N VAL A 105 -4.83 12.79 5.74
CA VAL A 105 -5.45 14.10 5.44
C VAL A 105 -4.37 15.13 5.12
N SER A 106 -3.29 15.18 5.88
CA SER A 106 -2.18 16.11 5.65
C SER A 106 -1.43 15.81 4.34
N ILE A 107 -1.23 14.54 4.01
CA ILE A 107 -0.60 14.13 2.73
C ILE A 107 -1.47 14.60 1.56
N GLU A 108 -2.78 14.33 1.60
CA GLU A 108 -3.69 14.73 0.53
C GLU A 108 -3.76 16.26 0.35
N GLU A 109 -3.72 17.02 1.45
CA GLU A 109 -3.65 18.49 1.38
C GLU A 109 -2.36 18.98 0.72
N GLN A 110 -1.22 18.39 1.05
CA GLN A 110 0.08 18.71 0.43
C GLN A 110 0.10 18.36 -1.06
N LEU A 111 -0.53 17.26 -1.45
CA LEU A 111 -0.68 16.81 -2.83
C LEU A 111 -1.82 17.52 -3.58
N LYS A 112 -2.50 18.49 -2.96
CA LYS A 112 -3.66 19.20 -3.53
C LYS A 112 -4.75 18.24 -4.01
N TYR A 113 -4.89 17.13 -3.30
CA TYR A 113 -5.86 16.06 -3.58
C TYR A 113 -5.64 15.38 -4.94
N GLU A 114 -4.37 15.31 -5.40
CA GLU A 114 -3.99 14.64 -6.64
C GLU A 114 -3.30 13.31 -6.36
N GLY A 115 -3.54 12.33 -7.23
CA GLY A 115 -2.84 11.05 -7.23
C GLY A 115 -3.55 9.91 -6.50
N GLY A 116 -4.10 10.13 -5.31
CA GLY A 116 -4.73 9.06 -4.51
C GLY A 116 -3.76 7.97 -4.08
N CYS A 117 -4.26 6.78 -3.77
CA CYS A 117 -3.42 5.65 -3.36
C CYS A 117 -2.68 5.02 -4.55
N PRO A 118 -1.33 4.98 -4.56
CA PRO A 118 -0.59 4.35 -5.66
C PRO A 118 -0.88 2.84 -5.81
N ILE A 119 -1.11 2.12 -4.70
CA ILE A 119 -1.44 0.69 -4.72
C ILE A 119 -2.88 0.51 -5.22
N GLY A 120 -3.82 1.32 -4.74
CA GLY A 120 -5.22 1.31 -5.15
C GLY A 120 -5.40 1.60 -6.64
N SER A 121 -4.66 2.57 -7.18
CA SER A 121 -4.68 2.90 -8.61
C SER A 121 -4.22 1.73 -9.48
N LEU A 122 -3.11 1.07 -9.12
CA LEU A 122 -2.63 -0.12 -9.81
C LEU A 122 -3.62 -1.29 -9.69
N GLY A 123 -4.23 -1.45 -8.51
CA GLY A 123 -5.29 -2.44 -8.29
C GLY A 123 -6.49 -2.23 -9.20
N GLY A 124 -7.00 -1.01 -9.26
CA GLY A 124 -8.15 -0.65 -10.11
C GLY A 124 -7.90 -0.88 -11.60
N GLU A 125 -6.67 -0.65 -12.09
CA GLU A 125 -6.32 -0.84 -13.51
C GLU A 125 -6.08 -2.31 -13.88
N LEU A 126 -5.53 -3.11 -12.96
CA LEU A 126 -4.95 -4.42 -13.28
C LEU A 126 -5.76 -5.62 -12.75
N ALA A 127 -6.68 -5.41 -11.81
CA ALA A 127 -7.37 -6.50 -11.12
C ALA A 127 -8.05 -7.49 -12.07
N GLU A 128 -8.64 -7.01 -13.16
CA GLU A 128 -9.37 -7.83 -14.13
C GLU A 128 -8.49 -8.35 -15.27
N THR A 129 -7.33 -7.74 -15.51
CA THR A 129 -6.52 -8.00 -16.72
C THR A 129 -5.21 -8.74 -16.46
N ASP A 130 -4.70 -8.73 -15.22
CA ASP A 130 -3.46 -9.41 -14.84
C ASP A 130 -3.57 -10.05 -13.45
N THR A 131 -3.82 -11.38 -13.44
CA THR A 131 -3.97 -12.17 -12.20
C THR A 131 -2.75 -12.08 -11.30
N ALA A 132 -1.53 -12.05 -11.85
CA ALA A 132 -0.31 -12.00 -11.06
C ALA A 132 -0.12 -10.60 -10.43
N ALA A 133 -0.44 -9.54 -11.16
CA ALA A 133 -0.46 -8.18 -10.63
C ALA A 133 -1.51 -8.01 -9.54
N ARG A 134 -2.74 -8.53 -9.75
CA ARG A 134 -3.81 -8.54 -8.74
C ARG A 134 -3.35 -9.20 -7.43
N GLN A 135 -2.70 -10.37 -7.53
CA GLN A 135 -2.19 -11.07 -6.35
C GLN A 135 -1.08 -10.28 -5.62
N GLU A 136 -0.25 -9.54 -6.35
CA GLU A 136 0.78 -8.68 -5.76
C GLU A 136 0.15 -7.50 -5.01
N VAL A 137 -0.85 -6.84 -5.60
CA VAL A 137 -1.65 -5.79 -4.96
C VAL A 137 -2.35 -6.32 -3.70
N GLU A 138 -2.99 -7.49 -3.79
CA GLU A 138 -3.63 -8.16 -2.65
C GLU A 138 -2.64 -8.39 -1.50
N ARG A 139 -1.42 -8.89 -1.79
CA ARG A 139 -0.38 -9.03 -0.77
C ARG A 139 0.02 -7.70 -0.12
N GLY A 140 0.09 -6.64 -0.92
CA GLY A 140 0.37 -5.29 -0.43
C GLY A 140 -0.69 -4.81 0.56
N PHE A 141 -1.96 -4.91 0.19
CA PHE A 141 -3.08 -4.56 1.06
C PHE A 141 -3.19 -5.46 2.29
N ALA A 142 -2.95 -6.77 2.16
CA ALA A 142 -2.95 -7.69 3.30
C ALA A 142 -1.87 -7.35 4.33
N ARG A 143 -0.70 -6.87 3.90
CA ARG A 143 0.34 -6.37 4.81
C ARG A 143 -0.09 -5.10 5.53
N TRP A 144 -0.73 -4.18 4.84
CA TRP A 144 -1.22 -2.93 5.41
C TRP A 144 -2.33 -3.21 6.43
N GLU A 145 -3.34 -3.98 6.04
CA GLU A 145 -4.41 -4.44 6.93
C GLU A 145 -3.84 -5.17 8.16
N GLY A 146 -2.83 -6.03 7.95
CA GLY A 146 -2.15 -6.75 9.01
C GLY A 146 -1.58 -5.81 10.08
N ALA A 147 -0.91 -4.74 9.69
CA ALA A 147 -0.36 -3.77 10.63
C ALA A 147 -1.46 -3.05 11.44
N ILE A 148 -2.57 -2.67 10.80
CA ILE A 148 -3.73 -2.07 11.49
C ILE A 148 -4.34 -3.09 12.46
N ARG A 149 -4.56 -4.31 12.00
CA ARG A 149 -5.12 -5.41 12.79
C ARG A 149 -4.28 -5.72 14.04
N ASP A 150 -2.97 -5.76 13.91
CA ASP A 150 -2.07 -6.04 15.02
C ASP A 150 -2.19 -4.97 16.12
N GLY A 151 -2.31 -3.69 15.75
CA GLY A 151 -2.58 -2.61 16.70
C GLY A 151 -3.93 -2.77 17.42
N LEU A 152 -4.99 -3.04 16.66
CA LEU A 152 -6.33 -3.25 17.24
C LEU A 152 -6.40 -4.52 18.13
N ARG A 153 -5.71 -5.60 17.75
CA ARG A 153 -5.58 -6.81 18.58
C ARG A 153 -4.82 -6.52 19.88
N ALA A 154 -3.79 -5.68 19.84
CA ALA A 154 -3.10 -5.25 21.04
C ALA A 154 -4.02 -4.46 21.98
N MET A 155 -4.85 -3.55 21.47
CA MET A 155 -5.88 -2.86 22.24
C MET A 155 -6.89 -3.85 22.84
N TYR A 156 -7.36 -4.80 22.05
CA TYR A 156 -8.31 -5.83 22.50
C TYR A 156 -7.71 -6.70 23.61
N ALA A 157 -6.46 -7.15 23.46
CA ALA A 157 -5.78 -7.99 24.44
C ALA A 157 -5.57 -7.27 25.79
N ARG A 158 -5.33 -5.95 25.77
CA ARG A 158 -5.21 -5.12 26.99
C ARG A 158 -6.54 -4.75 27.62
N GLY A 159 -7.65 -5.03 26.94
CA GLY A 159 -8.99 -4.65 27.42
C GLY A 159 -9.36 -3.19 27.08
N ASP A 160 -8.62 -2.52 26.23
CA ASP A 160 -8.93 -1.17 25.71
C ASP A 160 -10.09 -1.20 24.70
N LEU A 161 -10.42 -2.38 24.17
CA LEU A 161 -11.63 -2.65 23.41
C LEU A 161 -12.51 -3.66 24.13
N ARG A 162 -13.84 -3.50 24.01
CA ARG A 162 -14.83 -4.42 24.59
C ARG A 162 -14.71 -5.81 23.98
N ARG A 163 -15.15 -6.84 24.70
CA ARG A 163 -15.18 -8.22 24.22
C ARG A 163 -16.05 -8.45 22.98
N SER A 164 -16.97 -7.54 22.69
CA SER A 164 -17.80 -7.56 21.46
C SER A 164 -17.11 -6.97 20.24
N ALA A 165 -15.92 -6.35 20.39
CA ALA A 165 -15.16 -5.84 19.26
C ALA A 165 -14.51 -6.99 18.47
N ASP A 166 -14.52 -6.87 17.16
CA ASP A 166 -13.79 -7.73 16.23
C ASP A 166 -12.64 -6.95 15.58
N PRO A 167 -11.40 -7.10 16.08
CA PRO A 167 -10.25 -6.38 15.53
C PRO A 167 -9.99 -6.63 14.04
N ASP A 168 -10.33 -7.81 13.53
CA ASP A 168 -10.10 -8.17 12.13
C ASP A 168 -11.11 -7.44 11.23
N ALA A 169 -12.38 -7.44 11.60
CA ALA A 169 -13.40 -6.68 10.89
C ALA A 169 -13.15 -5.16 10.96
N LEU A 170 -12.70 -4.64 12.11
CA LEU A 170 -12.36 -3.23 12.27
C LEU A 170 -11.16 -2.80 11.42
N ALA A 171 -10.14 -3.66 11.30
CA ALA A 171 -8.97 -3.39 10.45
C ALA A 171 -9.35 -3.31 8.98
N LEU A 172 -10.12 -4.29 8.50
CA LEU A 172 -10.64 -4.31 7.14
C LEU A 172 -11.52 -3.08 6.85
N ALA A 173 -12.43 -2.75 7.78
CA ALA A 173 -13.29 -1.57 7.63
C ALA A 173 -12.49 -0.27 7.55
N LEU A 174 -11.47 -0.11 8.40
CA LEU A 174 -10.65 1.09 8.44
C LEU A 174 -9.82 1.26 7.17
N LEU A 175 -9.19 0.17 6.67
CA LEU A 175 -8.43 0.22 5.42
C LEU A 175 -9.35 0.47 4.21
N THR A 176 -10.51 -0.19 4.15
CA THR A 176 -11.49 0.03 3.07
C THR A 176 -12.03 1.46 3.09
N ALA A 177 -12.29 2.02 4.27
CA ALA A 177 -12.72 3.41 4.42
C ALA A 177 -11.63 4.39 3.95
N LEU A 178 -10.36 4.13 4.30
CA LEU A 178 -9.23 4.92 3.83
C LEU A 178 -9.16 4.92 2.29
N GLU A 179 -9.15 3.74 1.67
CA GLU A 179 -9.06 3.61 0.20
C GLU A 179 -10.23 4.28 -0.52
N GLY A 180 -11.47 4.05 -0.06
CA GLY A 180 -12.64 4.73 -0.60
C GLY A 180 -12.61 6.24 -0.37
N GLY A 181 -12.14 6.67 0.78
CA GLY A 181 -11.95 8.08 1.14
C GLY A 181 -10.93 8.77 0.23
N LEU A 182 -9.77 8.15 0.00
CA LEU A 182 -8.72 8.64 -0.90
C LEU A 182 -9.24 8.78 -2.34
N LEU A 183 -9.92 7.76 -2.87
CA LEU A 183 -10.50 7.79 -4.20
C LEU A 183 -11.51 8.93 -4.36
N MET A 184 -12.44 9.07 -3.41
CA MET A 184 -13.47 10.11 -3.48
C MET A 184 -12.88 11.52 -3.29
N THR A 185 -11.85 11.67 -2.47
CA THR A 185 -11.10 12.92 -2.28
C THR A 185 -10.38 13.31 -3.58
N GLN A 186 -9.72 12.36 -4.24
CA GLN A 186 -9.09 12.57 -5.54
C GLN A 186 -10.10 13.03 -6.60
N ILE A 187 -11.27 12.37 -6.69
CA ILE A 187 -12.31 12.70 -7.68
C ILE A 187 -12.91 14.10 -7.43
N ARG A 188 -13.17 14.43 -6.15
CA ARG A 188 -13.84 15.68 -5.77
C ARG A 188 -12.88 16.86 -5.62
N ARG A 189 -11.58 16.61 -5.50
CA ARG A 189 -10.58 17.63 -5.15
C ARG A 189 -10.92 18.33 -3.82
N ASP A 190 -11.43 17.56 -2.86
CA ASP A 190 -11.95 18.03 -1.58
C ASP A 190 -11.60 17.01 -0.48
N PRO A 191 -11.05 17.43 0.68
CA PRO A 191 -10.70 16.53 1.79
C PRO A 191 -11.91 15.92 2.51
N ALA A 192 -13.11 16.47 2.31
CA ALA A 192 -14.30 16.06 3.08
C ALA A 192 -14.60 14.55 3.00
N PRO A 193 -14.51 13.85 1.85
CA PRO A 193 -14.76 12.42 1.81
C PRO A 193 -13.84 11.61 2.72
N LEU A 194 -12.53 11.87 2.66
CA LEU A 194 -11.54 11.16 3.46
C LEU A 194 -11.74 11.44 4.96
N ARG A 195 -11.85 12.71 5.33
CA ARG A 195 -12.11 13.11 6.73
C ARG A 195 -13.35 12.46 7.27
N THR A 196 -14.48 12.59 6.56
CA THR A 196 -15.76 12.08 7.02
C THR A 196 -15.73 10.58 7.27
N VAL A 197 -15.20 9.79 6.32
CA VAL A 197 -15.23 8.33 6.47
C VAL A 197 -14.29 7.85 7.57
N LEU A 198 -13.11 8.46 7.71
CA LEU A 198 -12.18 8.13 8.79
C LEU A 198 -12.77 8.51 10.16
N ASP A 199 -13.38 9.70 10.31
CA ASP A 199 -14.04 10.12 11.54
C ASP A 199 -15.16 9.16 11.95
N VAL A 200 -15.98 8.71 11.00
CA VAL A 200 -17.08 7.75 11.27
C VAL A 200 -16.54 6.41 11.75
N VAL A 201 -15.53 5.86 11.08
CA VAL A 201 -14.95 4.57 11.49
C VAL A 201 -14.23 4.69 12.83
N LEU A 202 -13.45 5.75 13.04
CA LEU A 202 -12.76 5.98 14.31
C LEU A 202 -13.74 6.22 15.47
N ALA A 203 -14.86 6.94 15.25
CA ALA A 203 -15.93 7.09 16.24
C ALA A 203 -16.58 5.74 16.59
N HIS A 204 -16.76 4.86 15.60
CA HIS A 204 -17.24 3.50 15.85
C HIS A 204 -16.25 2.71 16.72
N ILE A 205 -14.97 2.69 16.37
CA ILE A 205 -13.92 2.01 17.18
C ILE A 205 -13.92 2.57 18.61
N GLU A 206 -13.99 3.88 18.77
CA GLU A 206 -14.04 4.52 20.09
C GLU A 206 -15.28 4.13 20.90
N SER A 207 -16.44 3.96 20.25
CA SER A 207 -17.67 3.49 20.92
C SER A 207 -17.51 2.09 21.52
N LEU A 208 -16.56 1.30 21.00
CA LEU A 208 -16.23 -0.02 21.50
C LEU A 208 -15.17 0.00 22.62
N THR A 209 -14.66 1.17 23.02
CA THR A 209 -13.80 1.27 24.21
C THR A 209 -14.65 1.18 25.49
N PRO A 210 -14.15 0.56 26.56
CA PRO A 210 -14.84 0.57 27.85
C PRO A 210 -15.00 1.99 28.37
N ARG A 211 -16.19 2.34 28.86
CA ARG A 211 -16.35 3.60 29.58
C ARG A 211 -15.48 3.54 30.84
N ARG A 212 -14.50 4.44 30.96
CA ARG A 212 -13.81 4.63 32.25
C ARG A 212 -14.88 4.98 33.29
N SER A 213 -15.10 4.09 34.27
CA SER A 213 -15.89 4.43 35.45
C SER A 213 -15.23 5.67 36.07
N ARG A 214 -15.95 6.78 36.11
CA ARG A 214 -15.57 7.91 36.96
C ARG A 214 -15.62 7.39 38.38
N THR A 215 -14.47 7.09 38.95
CA THR A 215 -14.33 6.86 40.38
C THR A 215 -14.68 8.21 41.03
N SER A 216 -15.90 8.31 41.57
CA SER A 216 -16.30 9.44 42.43
C SER A 216 -15.40 9.35 43.69
N GLN A 217 -14.50 10.31 43.85
CA GLN A 217 -13.96 10.67 45.16
C GLN A 217 -14.88 11.62 45.83
#